data_873a7a55fa0999d75eb380951d9cf20a
#
_entry.id   873a7a55fa0999d75eb380951d9cf20a
#
_cell.length_a   1.000
_cell.length_b   1.000
_cell.length_c   1.000
_cell.angle_alpha   90.00
_cell.angle_beta   90.00
_cell.angle_gamma   90.00
#
_symmetry.space_group_name_H-M   'P 1'
#
loop_
_entity.id
_entity.type
_entity.pdbx_description
1 polymer ?
#
loop_
_entity_poly.entity_id
_entity_poly.type
_entity_poly.pdbx_seq_one_letter_code
_entity_poly.pdbx_strand_id
1 'polypeptide(L)'
;MLTRCRTASLFFLTLFTLWAGGCTEVSTGITPRAGKGRVVTDLSGRRVTIPARVDRVACLEVLGYEKMFLLGQTDKIALMYASNAPWMERTNPKVKEIPSFVGEPNFEELLRRQIPLAFFRYNPEQTAAKLSALGIPGLVSQPLQQGWGSAGEFTASTKQALRLYGEVLGAAASAQAELWCSYYDARIRYVTGRISRLPQAGRPRVYYLRGPDALTTQGAHSNTAWYGEMAGADMFNKQLGAEGKGTVSLEELVRWNPEYIFVGRQYSRDLVLQDPRWRDLKAVREGKVISLPEGVFFWDGSTEGVLLMEFLAKTLHPDLFRDLDMAKEIKDYYRRFYRYPLSDDEADKILRGLSPDGRQVNSLRN
;
A
#
# COMPACT_ATOMS: atom_id res chain seq x y z
N MET A 1 70.88 -56.32 -2.35
CA MET A 1 72.29 -55.89 -2.26
C MET A 1 72.26 -54.46 -1.74
N LEU A 2 72.42 -54.22 -0.48
CA LEU A 2 73.64 -53.75 0.20
C LEU A 2 74.11 -52.42 -0.40
N THR A 3 74.15 -51.27 0.25
CA THR A 3 74.97 -51.06 1.47
C THR A 3 74.59 -49.72 2.14
N ARG A 4 74.68 -49.70 3.44
CA ARG A 4 74.65 -48.56 4.39
C ARG A 4 75.85 -47.63 4.14
N CYS A 5 75.73 -46.34 4.43
CA CYS A 5 76.74 -45.60 5.14
C CYS A 5 76.17 -44.41 5.93
N ARG A 6 76.56 -44.37 7.20
CA ARG A 6 76.36 -43.31 8.21
C ARG A 6 77.44 -42.26 8.07
N THR A 7 77.15 -41.02 8.44
CA THR A 7 77.95 -40.11 9.31
C THR A 7 77.29 -38.75 9.35
N ALA A 8 76.84 -38.27 10.43
CA ALA A 8 77.53 -37.55 11.53
C ALA A 8 77.12 -36.04 11.48
N SER A 9 76.60 -35.65 12.59
CA SER A 9 76.17 -34.33 13.09
C SER A 9 77.17 -33.19 12.89
N LEU A 10 76.63 -32.00 12.67
CA LEU A 10 77.14 -30.75 13.26
C LEU A 10 75.98 -29.76 13.54
N PHE A 11 75.85 -29.41 14.82
CA PHE A 11 75.00 -28.40 15.37
C PHE A 11 75.52 -27.02 14.96
N PHE A 12 74.63 -26.22 14.34
CA PHE A 12 74.80 -24.75 14.32
C PHE A 12 73.53 -24.11 14.92
N LEU A 13 73.76 -23.56 16.11
CA LEU A 13 72.80 -22.77 16.87
C LEU A 13 72.80 -21.34 16.26
N THR A 14 71.75 -20.97 15.54
CA THR A 14 71.55 -19.58 15.16
C THR A 14 70.30 -19.04 15.87
N LEU A 15 70.58 -18.08 16.75
CA LEU A 15 69.60 -17.28 17.45
C LEU A 15 68.74 -16.46 16.41
N PHE A 16 67.45 -16.78 16.30
CA PHE A 16 66.49 -15.95 15.57
C PHE A 16 65.70 -15.13 16.63
N THR A 17 65.98 -13.83 16.67
CA THR A 17 65.16 -12.86 17.40
C THR A 17 63.83 -12.73 16.73
N LEU A 18 62.74 -13.14 17.39
CA LEU A 18 61.36 -12.89 17.03
C LEU A 18 61.06 -11.40 17.21
N TRP A 19 60.88 -10.70 16.09
CA TRP A 19 60.28 -9.40 16.08
C TRP A 19 58.76 -9.59 15.95
N ALA A 20 58.05 -9.47 17.07
CA ALA A 20 56.62 -9.49 17.11
C ALA A 20 56.07 -8.14 16.57
N GLY A 21 55.82 -8.08 15.25
CA GLY A 21 55.03 -7.03 14.64
C GLY A 21 53.57 -7.25 14.97
N GLY A 22 53.02 -6.51 15.91
CA GLY A 22 51.59 -6.53 16.22
C GLY A 22 50.80 -5.97 15.03
N CYS A 23 50.14 -6.84 14.26
CA CYS A 23 49.01 -6.45 13.42
C CYS A 23 47.85 -6.08 14.34
N THR A 24 47.63 -4.80 14.54
CA THR A 24 46.36 -4.32 15.08
C THR A 24 45.32 -4.53 13.99
N GLU A 25 44.54 -5.60 14.08
CA GLU A 25 43.27 -5.72 13.37
C GLU A 25 42.41 -4.57 13.84
N VAL A 26 42.17 -3.60 12.92
CA VAL A 26 41.12 -2.62 13.07
C VAL A 26 39.82 -3.37 12.87
N SER A 27 39.30 -3.96 13.94
CA SER A 27 37.94 -4.45 14.00
C SER A 27 37.02 -3.25 13.87
N THR A 28 36.52 -3.01 12.66
CA THR A 28 35.35 -2.15 12.42
C THR A 28 34.12 -2.88 12.95
N GLY A 29 34.10 -3.10 14.25
CA GLY A 29 32.96 -3.68 14.95
C GLY A 29 31.84 -2.67 15.02
N ILE A 30 30.95 -2.69 14.01
CA ILE A 30 29.58 -2.27 14.21
C ILE A 30 28.93 -3.34 15.06
N THR A 31 29.08 -3.24 16.38
CA THR A 31 28.28 -4.03 17.30
C THR A 31 26.83 -3.57 17.21
N PRO A 32 25.89 -4.41 16.74
CA PRO A 32 24.49 -4.11 16.92
C PRO A 32 24.25 -4.05 18.44
N ARG A 33 23.67 -2.97 18.91
CA ARG A 33 23.26 -2.82 20.31
C ARG A 33 22.18 -3.89 20.57
N ALA A 34 22.60 -5.04 21.02
CA ALA A 34 21.78 -6.22 21.26
C ALA A 34 20.91 -6.05 22.51
N GLY A 35 19.84 -5.26 22.38
CA GLY A 35 18.63 -5.54 23.15
C GLY A 35 18.03 -6.83 22.58
N LYS A 36 17.54 -7.74 23.45
CA LYS A 36 16.87 -8.98 23.02
C LYS A 36 15.81 -8.61 21.97
N GLY A 37 16.01 -9.04 20.71
CA GLY A 37 15.03 -8.86 19.64
C GLY A 37 13.72 -9.57 20.00
N ARG A 38 12.64 -9.19 19.35
CA ARG A 38 11.34 -9.88 19.45
C ARG A 38 10.95 -10.49 18.11
N VAL A 39 10.19 -11.56 18.16
CA VAL A 39 9.72 -12.26 16.96
C VAL A 39 8.34 -11.72 16.56
N VAL A 40 8.19 -11.40 15.29
CA VAL A 40 6.92 -11.00 14.67
C VAL A 40 6.63 -11.97 13.53
N THR A 41 5.37 -12.32 13.34
CA THR A 41 4.93 -13.09 12.18
C THR A 41 4.43 -12.11 11.11
N ASP A 42 5.05 -12.13 9.93
CA ASP A 42 4.64 -11.28 8.82
C ASP A 42 3.43 -11.84 8.05
N LEU A 43 2.94 -11.09 7.06
CA LEU A 43 1.72 -11.47 6.33
C LEU A 43 1.92 -12.59 5.30
N SER A 44 3.13 -13.12 5.17
CA SER A 44 3.41 -14.38 4.46
C SER A 44 3.60 -15.56 5.41
N GLY A 45 3.38 -15.37 6.72
CA GLY A 45 3.52 -16.40 7.73
C GLY A 45 4.96 -16.64 8.22
N ARG A 46 5.95 -15.82 7.78
CA ARG A 46 7.34 -15.94 8.21
C ARG A 46 7.52 -15.35 9.61
N ARG A 47 8.23 -16.07 10.45
CA ARG A 47 8.65 -15.57 11.77
C ARG A 47 9.97 -14.82 11.62
N VAL A 48 9.95 -13.53 11.88
CA VAL A 48 11.11 -12.63 11.71
C VAL A 48 11.49 -12.03 13.04
N THR A 49 12.79 -12.15 13.42
CA THR A 49 13.31 -11.45 14.59
C THR A 49 13.61 -10.01 14.22
N ILE A 50 12.97 -9.07 14.92
CA ILE A 50 13.13 -7.64 14.73
C ILE A 50 13.73 -6.99 15.98
N PRO A 51 14.29 -5.79 15.92
CA PRO A 51 14.74 -5.05 17.11
C PRO A 51 13.61 -4.92 18.15
N ALA A 52 13.95 -4.96 19.43
CA ALA A 52 12.99 -4.76 20.52
C ALA A 52 12.25 -3.43 20.39
N ARG A 53 12.95 -2.39 19.98
CA ARG A 53 12.41 -1.06 19.66
C ARG A 53 12.72 -0.70 18.20
N VAL A 54 11.70 -0.23 17.47
CA VAL A 54 11.80 0.20 16.07
C VAL A 54 11.57 1.70 16.00
N ASP A 55 12.65 2.44 15.76
CA ASP A 55 12.64 3.89 15.67
C ASP A 55 12.81 4.41 14.23
N ARG A 56 13.24 3.54 13.32
CA ARG A 56 13.43 3.85 11.90
C ARG A 56 13.00 2.67 11.04
N VAL A 57 12.38 2.94 9.90
CA VAL A 57 11.93 1.93 8.94
C VAL A 57 12.13 2.38 7.50
N ALA A 58 12.31 1.42 6.59
CA ALA A 58 12.09 1.64 5.18
C ALA A 58 10.70 1.12 4.77
N CYS A 59 9.94 1.94 4.06
CA CYS A 59 8.70 1.56 3.40
C CYS A 59 9.00 1.25 1.93
N LEU A 60 9.34 -0.02 1.62
CA LEU A 60 9.70 -0.45 0.27
C LEU A 60 8.48 -0.78 -0.59
N GLU A 61 7.30 -0.50 -0.10
CA GLU A 61 6.04 -0.59 -0.83
C GLU A 61 5.33 0.76 -0.86
N VAL A 62 4.56 0.99 -1.92
CA VAL A 62 3.91 2.27 -2.18
C VAL A 62 2.84 2.66 -1.13
N LEU A 63 2.25 1.69 -0.43
CA LEU A 63 1.23 1.92 0.62
C LEU A 63 1.83 2.08 2.02
N GLY A 64 3.14 1.88 2.16
CA GLY A 64 3.78 1.86 3.48
C GLY A 64 3.70 3.22 4.18
N TYR A 65 3.95 4.31 3.45
CA TYR A 65 3.94 5.64 4.05
C TYR A 65 2.54 6.05 4.57
N GLU A 66 1.48 5.66 3.86
CA GLU A 66 0.10 6.00 4.23
C GLU A 66 -0.28 5.32 5.56
N LYS A 67 0.07 4.04 5.74
CA LYS A 67 -0.10 3.34 7.02
C LYS A 67 0.70 4.01 8.15
N MET A 68 1.94 4.44 7.86
CA MET A 68 2.75 5.19 8.82
C MET A 68 2.09 6.52 9.22
N PHE A 69 1.48 7.24 8.27
CA PHE A 69 0.73 8.48 8.53
C PHE A 69 -0.47 8.21 9.42
N LEU A 70 -1.27 7.23 9.07
CA LEU A 70 -2.45 6.85 9.81
C LEU A 70 -2.09 6.50 11.26
N LEU A 71 -1.00 5.77 11.48
CA LEU A 71 -0.53 5.37 12.79
C LEU A 71 0.21 6.49 13.55
N GLY A 72 0.42 7.66 12.95
CA GLY A 72 1.16 8.77 13.56
C GLY A 72 2.66 8.50 13.74
N GLN A 73 3.25 7.73 12.84
CA GLN A 73 4.65 7.29 12.91
C GLN A 73 5.49 7.79 11.73
N THR A 74 5.08 8.88 11.08
CA THR A 74 5.79 9.47 9.92
C THR A 74 7.25 9.75 10.21
N ASP A 75 7.56 10.24 11.41
CA ASP A 75 8.93 10.59 11.82
C ASP A 75 9.89 9.37 11.84
N LYS A 76 9.35 8.16 11.81
CA LYS A 76 10.15 6.93 11.73
C LYS A 76 10.47 6.48 10.31
N ILE A 77 9.90 7.11 9.29
CA ILE A 77 10.19 6.75 7.90
C ILE A 77 11.58 7.30 7.51
N ALA A 78 12.53 6.41 7.26
CA ALA A 78 13.88 6.77 6.85
C ALA A 78 14.10 6.69 5.33
N LEU A 79 13.24 5.90 4.65
CA LEU A 79 13.22 5.76 3.20
C LEU A 79 11.82 5.26 2.79
N MET A 80 11.27 5.77 1.71
CA MET A 80 9.95 5.32 1.23
C MET A 80 9.92 5.17 -0.29
N TYR A 81 8.98 4.36 -0.78
CA TYR A 81 8.63 4.36 -2.19
C TYR A 81 7.96 5.69 -2.54
N ALA A 82 8.38 6.33 -3.63
CA ALA A 82 7.82 7.60 -4.07
C ALA A 82 6.33 7.46 -4.42
N SER A 83 5.56 8.47 -4.11
CA SER A 83 4.13 8.53 -4.42
C SER A 83 3.80 9.89 -5.02
N ASN A 84 2.86 9.89 -5.95
CA ASN A 84 2.28 11.09 -6.55
C ASN A 84 0.83 11.34 -6.09
N ALA A 85 0.45 10.78 -4.95
CA ALA A 85 -0.87 10.98 -4.39
C ALA A 85 -1.10 12.45 -4.05
N PRO A 86 -2.24 13.04 -4.45
CA PRO A 86 -2.39 14.50 -4.53
C PRO A 86 -2.41 15.20 -3.16
N TRP A 87 -2.89 14.52 -2.11
CA TRP A 87 -3.05 15.12 -0.78
C TRP A 87 -1.95 14.73 0.22
N MET A 88 -1.00 13.89 -0.18
CA MET A 88 0.07 13.40 0.68
C MET A 88 0.88 14.55 1.32
N GLU A 89 1.42 15.44 0.50
CA GLU A 89 2.27 16.54 0.98
C GLU A 89 1.47 17.61 1.74
N ARG A 90 0.23 17.85 1.33
CA ARG A 90 -0.64 18.82 1.98
C ARG A 90 -1.01 18.39 3.40
N THR A 91 -1.28 17.10 3.58
CA THR A 91 -1.69 16.55 4.89
C THR A 91 -0.51 16.27 5.80
N ASN A 92 0.67 16.03 5.23
CA ASN A 92 1.91 15.82 5.97
C ASN A 92 3.12 16.44 5.27
N PRO A 93 3.40 17.73 5.48
CA PRO A 93 4.51 18.43 4.83
C PRO A 93 5.89 17.81 5.06
N LYS A 94 6.10 17.09 6.18
CA LYS A 94 7.36 16.40 6.50
C LYS A 94 7.73 15.33 5.46
N VAL A 95 6.79 14.86 4.67
CA VAL A 95 7.07 13.86 3.63
C VAL A 95 8.07 14.35 2.60
N LYS A 96 8.16 15.65 2.37
CA LYS A 96 9.15 16.27 1.45
C LYS A 96 10.59 16.06 1.89
N GLU A 97 10.81 15.85 3.19
CA GLU A 97 12.14 15.66 3.78
C GLU A 97 12.53 14.17 3.79
N ILE A 98 11.57 13.28 3.53
CA ILE A 98 11.80 11.84 3.54
C ILE A 98 12.41 11.42 2.20
N PRO A 99 13.60 10.81 2.21
CA PRO A 99 14.19 10.24 1.00
C PRO A 99 13.27 9.22 0.36
N SER A 100 13.13 9.29 -0.97
CA SER A 100 12.27 8.39 -1.71
C SER A 100 12.97 7.80 -2.93
N PHE A 101 12.44 6.68 -3.43
CA PHE A 101 12.93 5.99 -4.61
C PHE A 101 11.76 5.54 -5.50
N VAL A 102 12.05 5.24 -6.76
CA VAL A 102 11.12 4.68 -7.75
C VAL A 102 11.72 3.39 -8.30
N GLY A 103 10.90 2.41 -8.61
CA GLY A 103 11.37 1.11 -9.11
C GLY A 103 11.93 0.20 -8.02
N GLU A 104 13.05 -0.45 -8.27
CA GLU A 104 13.69 -1.33 -7.28
C GLU A 104 14.44 -0.52 -6.22
N PRO A 105 14.37 -0.90 -4.94
CA PRO A 105 15.11 -0.23 -3.88
C PRO A 105 16.62 -0.49 -4.02
N ASN A 106 17.42 0.55 -3.80
CA ASN A 106 18.85 0.37 -3.64
C ASN A 106 19.16 -0.17 -2.24
N PHE A 107 19.54 -1.45 -2.14
CA PHE A 107 19.80 -2.13 -0.88
C PHE A 107 21.05 -1.60 -0.16
N GLU A 108 22.08 -1.11 -0.88
CA GLU A 108 23.25 -0.46 -0.28
C GLU A 108 22.87 0.85 0.43
N GLU A 109 21.89 1.56 -0.11
CA GLU A 109 21.34 2.77 0.51
C GLU A 109 20.67 2.47 1.85
N LEU A 110 20.03 1.31 2.00
CA LEU A 110 19.47 0.86 3.29
C LEU A 110 20.57 0.71 4.34
N LEU A 111 21.70 0.10 3.97
CA LEU A 111 22.86 -0.04 4.86
C LEU A 111 23.46 1.33 5.20
N ARG A 112 23.73 2.15 4.20
CA ARG A 112 24.30 3.49 4.38
C ARG A 112 23.46 4.34 5.33
N ARG A 113 22.14 4.17 5.27
CA ARG A 113 21.18 4.87 6.16
C ARG A 113 21.00 4.17 7.49
N GLN A 114 21.65 3.03 7.73
CA GLN A 114 21.52 2.24 8.95
C GLN A 114 20.07 1.92 9.31
N ILE A 115 19.28 1.49 8.30
CA ILE A 115 17.86 1.17 8.49
C ILE A 115 17.73 -0.19 9.17
N PRO A 116 17.12 -0.25 10.37
CA PRO A 116 17.07 -1.47 11.16
C PRO A 116 15.95 -2.43 10.77
N LEU A 117 15.01 -2.01 9.92
CA LEU A 117 13.86 -2.79 9.50
C LEU A 117 13.23 -2.24 8.22
N ALA A 118 12.78 -3.14 7.33
CA ALA A 118 12.06 -2.77 6.13
C ALA A 118 10.69 -3.47 6.03
N PHE A 119 9.67 -2.71 5.62
CA PHE A 119 8.39 -3.24 5.15
C PHE A 119 8.41 -3.34 3.64
N PHE A 120 7.97 -4.47 3.09
CA PHE A 120 7.94 -4.68 1.64
C PHE A 120 6.78 -5.58 1.21
N ARG A 121 6.52 -5.62 -0.10
CA ARG A 121 5.44 -6.41 -0.69
C ARG A 121 5.90 -7.20 -1.90
N TYR A 122 6.66 -6.55 -2.79
CA TYR A 122 6.98 -7.10 -4.11
C TYR A 122 8.14 -8.09 -4.04
N ASN A 123 8.07 -9.15 -4.86
CA ASN A 123 9.09 -10.21 -4.95
C ASN A 123 9.52 -10.72 -3.56
N PRO A 124 8.58 -11.23 -2.73
CA PRO A 124 8.80 -11.37 -1.29
C PRO A 124 9.96 -12.29 -0.96
N GLU A 125 10.15 -13.39 -1.67
CA GLU A 125 11.26 -14.32 -1.44
C GLU A 125 12.60 -13.66 -1.76
N GLN A 126 12.72 -13.06 -2.95
CA GLN A 126 13.95 -12.41 -3.38
C GLN A 126 14.29 -11.19 -2.51
N THR A 127 13.30 -10.35 -2.20
CA THR A 127 13.50 -9.16 -1.35
C THR A 127 13.88 -9.56 0.06
N ALA A 128 13.23 -10.59 0.62
CA ALA A 128 13.59 -11.13 1.93
C ALA A 128 15.02 -11.66 1.98
N ALA A 129 15.44 -12.41 0.95
CA ALA A 129 16.79 -12.93 0.84
C ALA A 129 17.83 -11.80 0.76
N LYS A 130 17.61 -10.79 -0.07
CA LYS A 130 18.50 -9.62 -0.19
C LYS A 130 18.61 -8.86 1.14
N LEU A 131 17.49 -8.59 1.82
CA LEU A 131 17.49 -7.91 3.13
C LEU A 131 18.22 -8.74 4.19
N SER A 132 17.98 -10.05 4.23
CA SER A 132 18.63 -10.97 5.17
C SER A 132 20.14 -11.04 4.97
N ALA A 133 20.62 -11.06 3.74
CA ALA A 133 22.06 -11.02 3.41
C ALA A 133 22.74 -9.74 3.92
N LEU A 134 21.98 -8.66 4.09
CA LEU A 134 22.46 -7.39 4.65
C LEU A 134 22.25 -7.29 6.17
N GLY A 135 21.70 -8.32 6.82
CA GLY A 135 21.37 -8.30 8.24
C GLY A 135 20.19 -7.37 8.58
N ILE A 136 19.37 -6.98 7.59
CA ILE A 136 18.19 -6.12 7.79
C ILE A 136 16.95 -7.00 7.88
N PRO A 137 16.23 -7.04 9.02
CA PRO A 137 14.94 -7.69 9.09
C PRO A 137 13.95 -7.09 8.11
N GLY A 138 13.33 -7.94 7.29
CA GLY A 138 12.32 -7.53 6.33
C GLY A 138 10.99 -8.23 6.55
N LEU A 139 9.91 -7.46 6.62
CA LEU A 139 8.55 -7.95 6.84
C LEU A 139 7.68 -7.78 5.59
N VAL A 140 7.07 -8.87 5.15
CA VAL A 140 6.01 -8.81 4.13
C VAL A 140 4.80 -8.13 4.78
N SER A 141 4.50 -6.91 4.33
CA SER A 141 3.51 -6.04 4.93
C SER A 141 2.16 -6.03 4.21
N GLN A 142 2.09 -6.74 3.10
CA GLN A 142 0.85 -7.02 2.39
C GLN A 142 1.00 -8.37 1.67
N PRO A 143 0.07 -9.30 1.84
CA PRO A 143 0.18 -10.59 1.17
C PRO A 143 0.13 -10.40 -0.34
N LEU A 144 0.98 -11.12 -1.06
CA LEU A 144 0.88 -11.29 -2.50
C LEU A 144 -0.22 -12.34 -2.75
N GLN A 145 -1.44 -11.89 -2.71
CA GLN A 145 -2.54 -12.74 -3.13
C GLN A 145 -2.96 -12.35 -4.54
N GLN A 146 -3.35 -13.36 -5.28
CA GLN A 146 -4.06 -13.23 -6.55
C GLN A 146 -5.48 -12.68 -6.35
N GLY A 147 -5.67 -11.86 -5.31
CA GLY A 147 -6.95 -11.35 -4.87
C GLY A 147 -7.53 -12.10 -3.67
N TRP A 148 -8.70 -11.70 -3.24
CA TRP A 148 -9.40 -12.28 -2.10
C TRP A 148 -10.64 -13.02 -2.58
N GLY A 149 -10.88 -14.22 -2.08
CA GLY A 149 -12.03 -15.07 -2.45
C GLY A 149 -13.36 -14.54 -1.94
N SER A 150 -13.35 -13.63 -0.96
CA SER A 150 -14.56 -13.04 -0.37
C SER A 150 -14.31 -11.63 0.18
N ALA A 151 -15.39 -10.85 0.34
CA ALA A 151 -15.36 -9.56 1.02
C ALA A 151 -14.86 -9.69 2.48
N GLY A 152 -15.15 -10.81 3.14
CA GLY A 152 -14.67 -11.11 4.49
C GLY A 152 -13.15 -11.25 4.55
N GLU A 153 -12.56 -12.02 3.64
CA GLU A 153 -11.10 -12.16 3.53
C GLU A 153 -10.44 -10.81 3.19
N PHE A 154 -11.01 -10.09 2.26
CA PHE A 154 -10.52 -8.76 1.88
C PHE A 154 -10.47 -7.81 3.08
N THR A 155 -11.57 -7.69 3.82
CA THR A 155 -11.65 -6.78 4.98
C THR A 155 -10.76 -7.23 6.13
N ALA A 156 -10.63 -8.54 6.36
CA ALA A 156 -9.71 -9.10 7.35
C ALA A 156 -8.25 -8.82 7.00
N SER A 157 -7.86 -9.06 5.75
CA SER A 157 -6.50 -8.79 5.25
C SER A 157 -6.11 -7.31 5.36
N THR A 158 -7.04 -6.39 5.05
CA THR A 158 -6.82 -4.94 5.19
C THR A 158 -6.49 -4.55 6.64
N LYS A 159 -7.25 -5.11 7.60
CA LYS A 159 -7.00 -4.89 9.03
C LYS A 159 -5.70 -5.53 9.51
N GLN A 160 -5.40 -6.75 9.07
CA GLN A 160 -4.16 -7.44 9.42
C GLN A 160 -2.91 -6.67 8.97
N ALA A 161 -2.96 -6.08 7.77
CA ALA A 161 -1.86 -5.25 7.28
C ALA A 161 -1.57 -4.08 8.21
N LEU A 162 -2.60 -3.36 8.66
CA LEU A 162 -2.41 -2.23 9.57
C LEU A 162 -2.00 -2.66 10.98
N ARG A 163 -2.54 -3.79 11.48
CA ARG A 163 -2.14 -4.37 12.78
C ARG A 163 -0.68 -4.76 12.82
N LEU A 164 -0.15 -5.34 11.74
CA LEU A 164 1.27 -5.66 11.65
C LEU A 164 2.14 -4.40 11.83
N TYR A 165 1.80 -3.30 11.15
CA TYR A 165 2.52 -2.04 11.35
C TYR A 165 2.38 -1.56 12.80
N GLY A 166 1.19 -1.61 13.38
CA GLY A 166 0.94 -1.26 14.77
C GLY A 166 1.81 -2.06 15.74
N GLU A 167 1.80 -3.40 15.62
CA GLU A 167 2.60 -4.32 16.42
C GLU A 167 4.10 -3.98 16.34
N VAL A 168 4.62 -3.77 15.13
CA VAL A 168 6.04 -3.48 14.89
C VAL A 168 6.45 -2.13 15.48
N LEU A 169 5.62 -1.13 15.38
CA LEU A 169 5.93 0.26 15.76
C LEU A 169 5.69 0.58 17.23
N GLY A 170 4.98 -0.31 17.94
CA GLY A 170 4.81 -0.24 19.39
C GLY A 170 3.40 0.14 19.85
N ALA A 171 3.20 0.21 21.17
CA ALA A 171 1.87 0.27 21.80
C ALA A 171 0.96 1.40 21.29
N ALA A 172 1.50 2.61 21.12
CA ALA A 172 0.71 3.75 20.62
C ALA A 172 0.23 3.53 19.18
N ALA A 173 1.09 2.95 18.32
CA ALA A 173 0.72 2.59 16.95
C ALA A 173 -0.30 1.44 16.92
N SER A 174 -0.14 0.43 17.78
CA SER A 174 -1.13 -0.64 17.94
C SER A 174 -2.50 -0.12 18.35
N ALA A 175 -2.56 0.78 19.33
CA ALA A 175 -3.82 1.40 19.77
C ALA A 175 -4.48 2.17 18.62
N GLN A 176 -3.72 2.92 17.83
CA GLN A 176 -4.23 3.64 16.67
C GLN A 176 -4.71 2.69 15.57
N ALA A 177 -4.02 1.57 15.35
CA ALA A 177 -4.45 0.54 14.41
C ALA A 177 -5.81 -0.06 14.81
N GLU A 178 -6.01 -0.39 16.10
CA GLU A 178 -7.30 -0.92 16.59
C GLU A 178 -8.41 0.12 16.54
N LEU A 179 -8.11 1.40 16.79
CA LEU A 179 -9.07 2.48 16.60
C LEU A 179 -9.56 2.56 15.15
N TRP A 180 -8.64 2.46 14.20
CA TRP A 180 -9.00 2.43 12.78
C TRP A 180 -9.75 1.14 12.40
N CYS A 181 -9.32 -0.02 12.86
CA CYS A 181 -10.01 -1.28 12.60
C CYS A 181 -11.47 -1.25 13.10
N SER A 182 -11.71 -0.68 14.28
CA SER A 182 -13.04 -0.52 14.84
C SER A 182 -13.92 0.42 14.02
N TYR A 183 -13.35 1.55 13.57
CA TYR A 183 -14.01 2.47 12.65
C TYR A 183 -14.34 1.77 11.32
N TYR A 184 -13.36 1.09 10.71
CA TYR A 184 -13.52 0.36 9.46
C TYR A 184 -14.66 -0.65 9.53
N ASP A 185 -14.70 -1.48 10.58
CA ASP A 185 -15.77 -2.45 10.78
C ASP A 185 -17.15 -1.80 10.97
N ALA A 186 -17.20 -0.67 11.65
CA ALA A 186 -18.45 0.09 11.83
C ALA A 186 -18.98 0.62 10.50
N ARG A 187 -18.11 1.16 9.64
CA ARG A 187 -18.49 1.68 8.31
C ARG A 187 -18.90 0.56 7.35
N ILE A 188 -18.17 -0.57 7.37
CA ILE A 188 -18.56 -1.75 6.59
C ILE A 188 -19.98 -2.18 6.98
N ARG A 189 -20.26 -2.35 8.28
CA ARG A 189 -21.61 -2.73 8.75
C ARG A 189 -22.68 -1.71 8.39
N TYR A 190 -22.35 -0.41 8.49
CA TYR A 190 -23.27 0.67 8.13
C TYR A 190 -23.72 0.58 6.67
N VAL A 191 -22.79 0.36 5.75
CA VAL A 191 -23.10 0.24 4.31
C VAL A 191 -23.77 -1.09 4.01
N THR A 192 -23.12 -2.21 4.36
CA THR A 192 -23.61 -3.55 3.98
C THR A 192 -24.95 -3.88 4.62
N GLY A 193 -25.24 -3.39 5.83
CA GLY A 193 -26.52 -3.58 6.49
C GLY A 193 -27.70 -2.90 5.78
N ARG A 194 -27.46 -1.83 5.02
CA ARG A 194 -28.46 -1.20 4.15
C ARG A 194 -28.57 -1.92 2.81
N ILE A 195 -27.43 -2.22 2.20
CA ILE A 195 -27.37 -2.89 0.89
C ILE A 195 -27.93 -4.30 0.94
N SER A 196 -27.80 -5.03 2.04
CA SER A 196 -28.37 -6.37 2.17
C SER A 196 -29.89 -6.45 2.04
N ARG A 197 -30.58 -5.32 2.16
CA ARG A 197 -32.03 -5.20 1.96
C ARG A 197 -32.42 -5.09 0.49
N LEU A 198 -31.46 -4.84 -0.40
CA LEU A 198 -31.68 -4.72 -1.84
C LEU A 198 -31.56 -6.09 -2.52
N PRO A 199 -32.48 -6.44 -3.43
CA PRO A 199 -32.30 -7.61 -4.25
C PRO A 199 -31.04 -7.47 -5.12
N GLN A 200 -30.39 -8.58 -5.39
CA GLN A 200 -29.19 -8.57 -6.25
C GLN A 200 -29.56 -8.22 -7.71
N ALA A 201 -30.73 -8.67 -8.15
CA ALA A 201 -31.30 -8.27 -9.43
C ALA A 201 -31.67 -6.78 -9.37
N GLY A 202 -31.12 -5.99 -10.29
CA GLY A 202 -31.37 -4.54 -10.36
C GLY A 202 -30.33 -3.68 -9.67
N ARG A 203 -29.23 -4.23 -9.19
CA ARG A 203 -28.08 -3.45 -8.77
C ARG A 203 -27.51 -2.69 -9.98
N PRO A 204 -27.09 -1.41 -9.82
CA PRO A 204 -26.51 -0.63 -10.91
C PRO A 204 -25.25 -1.29 -11.46
N ARG A 205 -25.17 -1.40 -12.79
CA ARG A 205 -24.00 -1.92 -13.49
C ARG A 205 -22.89 -0.87 -13.51
N VAL A 206 -21.73 -1.24 -12.99
CA VAL A 206 -20.59 -0.35 -12.77
C VAL A 206 -19.34 -0.85 -13.49
N TYR A 207 -18.78 -0.01 -14.36
CA TYR A 207 -17.45 -0.21 -14.91
C TYR A 207 -16.43 0.66 -14.15
N TYR A 208 -15.35 0.04 -13.70
CA TYR A 208 -14.22 0.75 -13.08
C TYR A 208 -13.06 0.85 -14.07
N LEU A 209 -12.76 2.06 -14.52
CA LEU A 209 -11.63 2.38 -15.36
C LEU A 209 -10.39 2.59 -14.44
N ARG A 210 -9.42 1.67 -14.54
CA ARG A 210 -8.20 1.68 -13.74
C ARG A 210 -7.05 2.41 -14.43
N GLY A 211 -7.09 2.49 -15.78
CA GLY A 211 -6.02 3.03 -16.61
C GLY A 211 -4.82 2.10 -16.81
N PRO A 212 -3.89 2.40 -17.73
CA PRO A 212 -3.68 3.73 -18.36
C PRO A 212 -4.65 4.12 -19.48
N ASP A 213 -5.33 3.17 -20.08
CA ASP A 213 -6.34 3.41 -21.12
C ASP A 213 -7.76 3.13 -20.61
N ALA A 214 -8.75 3.46 -21.43
CA ALA A 214 -10.17 3.34 -21.03
C ALA A 214 -10.65 1.88 -20.90
N LEU A 215 -9.94 0.92 -21.45
CA LEU A 215 -10.30 -0.50 -21.44
C LEU A 215 -9.54 -1.30 -20.38
N THR A 216 -8.69 -0.67 -19.58
CA THR A 216 -7.97 -1.31 -18.48
C THR A 216 -8.74 -1.16 -17.17
N THR A 217 -9.06 -2.29 -16.54
CA THR A 217 -9.72 -2.39 -15.23
C THR A 217 -8.93 -3.30 -14.28
N GLN A 218 -9.50 -3.64 -13.14
CA GLN A 218 -8.95 -4.63 -12.19
C GLN A 218 -9.72 -5.95 -12.28
N GLY A 219 -9.10 -7.05 -11.83
CA GLY A 219 -9.74 -8.37 -11.81
C GLY A 219 -10.87 -8.50 -10.78
N ALA A 220 -11.55 -9.64 -10.84
CA ALA A 220 -12.74 -9.95 -10.02
C ALA A 220 -12.50 -9.91 -8.50
N HIS A 221 -11.27 -10.20 -8.06
CA HIS A 221 -10.92 -10.30 -6.65
C HIS A 221 -10.13 -9.08 -6.15
N SER A 222 -10.28 -7.94 -6.82
CA SER A 222 -9.60 -6.68 -6.47
C SER A 222 -10.32 -5.90 -5.37
N ASN A 223 -9.62 -4.93 -4.79
CA ASN A 223 -10.18 -3.99 -3.82
C ASN A 223 -11.44 -3.30 -4.35
N THR A 224 -11.40 -2.81 -5.61
CA THR A 224 -12.54 -2.11 -6.20
C THR A 224 -13.72 -3.01 -6.45
N ALA A 225 -13.48 -4.29 -6.81
CA ALA A 225 -14.55 -5.27 -6.94
C ALA A 225 -15.28 -5.48 -5.61
N TRP A 226 -14.53 -5.65 -4.51
CA TRP A 226 -15.13 -5.89 -3.20
C TRP A 226 -15.80 -4.64 -2.61
N TYR A 227 -15.16 -3.47 -2.72
CA TYR A 227 -15.81 -2.22 -2.28
C TYR A 227 -17.06 -1.90 -3.08
N GLY A 228 -17.03 -2.10 -4.42
CA GLY A 228 -18.18 -1.92 -5.29
C GLY A 228 -19.32 -2.88 -4.93
N GLU A 229 -19.03 -4.16 -4.71
CA GLU A 229 -20.03 -5.15 -4.32
C GLU A 229 -20.66 -4.82 -2.96
N MET A 230 -19.84 -4.48 -1.96
CA MET A 230 -20.32 -4.06 -0.64
C MET A 230 -21.16 -2.77 -0.72
N ALA A 231 -20.85 -1.89 -1.67
CA ALA A 231 -21.62 -0.69 -1.97
C ALA A 231 -22.90 -0.96 -2.80
N GLY A 232 -23.18 -2.21 -3.16
CA GLY A 232 -24.39 -2.61 -3.89
C GLY A 232 -24.29 -2.45 -5.40
N ALA A 233 -23.10 -2.43 -5.97
CA ALA A 233 -22.89 -2.44 -7.41
C ALA A 233 -22.93 -3.86 -8.00
N ASP A 234 -23.33 -3.96 -9.27
CA ASP A 234 -22.97 -5.06 -10.16
C ASP A 234 -21.71 -4.64 -10.92
N MET A 235 -20.56 -5.20 -10.50
CA MET A 235 -19.24 -4.80 -10.99
C MET A 235 -18.84 -5.59 -12.23
N PHE A 236 -18.53 -4.90 -13.33
CA PHE A 236 -18.09 -5.56 -14.58
C PHE A 236 -16.85 -6.46 -14.38
N ASN A 237 -15.92 -6.05 -13.54
CA ASN A 237 -14.69 -6.81 -13.28
C ASN A 237 -14.94 -8.18 -12.65
N LYS A 238 -16.14 -8.46 -12.10
CA LYS A 238 -16.52 -9.81 -11.66
C LYS A 238 -16.70 -10.82 -12.80
N GLN A 239 -16.81 -10.36 -14.03
CA GLN A 239 -16.85 -11.22 -15.22
C GLN A 239 -15.46 -11.61 -15.71
N LEU A 240 -14.41 -11.02 -15.13
CA LEU A 240 -13.01 -11.25 -15.48
C LEU A 240 -12.38 -12.33 -14.59
N GLY A 241 -11.19 -12.79 -14.97
CA GLY A 241 -10.37 -13.65 -14.12
C GLY A 241 -10.01 -12.98 -12.78
N ALA A 242 -9.61 -13.79 -11.81
CA ALA A 242 -9.34 -13.35 -10.45
C ALA A 242 -8.19 -12.34 -10.33
N GLU A 243 -7.25 -12.36 -11.26
CA GLU A 243 -5.94 -11.73 -11.10
C GLU A 243 -5.79 -10.37 -11.77
N GLY A 244 -5.04 -9.49 -11.08
CA GLY A 244 -4.34 -8.36 -11.63
C GLY A 244 -5.19 -7.27 -12.26
N LYS A 245 -4.66 -6.72 -13.35
CA LYS A 245 -5.36 -5.82 -14.26
C LYS A 245 -5.95 -6.65 -15.39
N GLY A 246 -7.19 -6.37 -15.75
CA GLY A 246 -7.84 -6.93 -16.94
C GLY A 246 -7.93 -5.89 -18.05
N THR A 247 -7.62 -6.29 -19.29
CA THR A 247 -8.00 -5.53 -20.47
C THR A 247 -9.32 -6.10 -20.98
N VAL A 248 -10.29 -5.24 -21.22
CA VAL A 248 -11.63 -5.62 -21.71
C VAL A 248 -11.80 -5.12 -23.14
N SER A 249 -12.69 -5.75 -23.92
CA SER A 249 -13.05 -5.23 -25.20
C SER A 249 -14.18 -4.18 -25.09
N LEU A 250 -14.18 -3.22 -26.00
CA LEU A 250 -15.26 -2.23 -26.03
C LEU A 250 -16.59 -2.90 -26.37
N GLU A 251 -16.59 -3.94 -27.20
CA GLU A 251 -17.77 -4.71 -27.57
C GLU A 251 -18.40 -5.40 -26.35
N GLU A 252 -17.60 -5.92 -25.43
CA GLU A 252 -18.10 -6.49 -24.17
C GLU A 252 -18.73 -5.41 -23.31
N LEU A 253 -18.11 -4.23 -23.17
CA LEU A 253 -18.68 -3.11 -22.44
C LEU A 253 -19.95 -2.57 -23.07
N VAL A 254 -20.02 -2.47 -24.39
CA VAL A 254 -21.24 -2.02 -25.13
C VAL A 254 -22.38 -3.02 -24.88
N ARG A 255 -22.11 -4.32 -24.95
CA ARG A 255 -23.11 -5.37 -24.70
C ARG A 255 -23.60 -5.33 -23.27
N TRP A 256 -22.69 -5.15 -22.33
CA TRP A 256 -23.00 -5.10 -20.89
C TRP A 256 -23.67 -3.77 -20.49
N ASN A 257 -23.33 -2.68 -21.17
CA ASN A 257 -23.91 -1.35 -21.08
C ASN A 257 -23.94 -0.82 -19.64
N PRO A 258 -22.81 -0.39 -19.08
CA PRO A 258 -22.70 0.11 -17.71
C PRO A 258 -23.61 1.35 -17.49
N GLU A 259 -24.18 1.44 -16.29
CA GLU A 259 -24.97 2.58 -15.83
C GLU A 259 -24.09 3.66 -15.19
N TYR A 260 -22.95 3.26 -14.69
CA TYR A 260 -21.92 4.15 -14.15
C TYR A 260 -20.54 3.72 -14.64
N ILE A 261 -19.69 4.71 -14.92
CA ILE A 261 -18.26 4.53 -15.17
C ILE A 261 -17.51 5.35 -14.13
N PHE A 262 -16.78 4.68 -13.26
CA PHE A 262 -15.87 5.35 -12.31
C PHE A 262 -14.44 5.33 -12.83
N VAL A 263 -13.81 6.50 -12.86
CA VAL A 263 -12.44 6.69 -13.33
C VAL A 263 -11.55 6.93 -12.14
N GLY A 264 -10.64 6.00 -11.88
CA GLY A 264 -9.70 6.04 -10.74
C GLY A 264 -8.27 6.41 -11.15
N ARG A 265 -7.42 6.47 -10.13
CA ARG A 265 -5.97 6.59 -10.30
C ARG A 265 -5.51 7.79 -11.12
N GLN A 266 -6.18 8.93 -10.98
CA GLN A 266 -5.80 10.17 -11.67
C GLN A 266 -5.89 10.10 -13.21
N TYR A 267 -6.68 9.19 -13.76
CA TYR A 267 -6.95 9.19 -15.18
C TYR A 267 -8.08 10.15 -15.53
N SER A 268 -8.01 10.71 -16.75
CA SER A 268 -9.03 11.64 -17.20
C SER A 268 -10.31 10.92 -17.64
N ARG A 269 -11.45 11.49 -17.27
CA ARG A 269 -12.74 11.10 -17.86
C ARG A 269 -12.76 11.27 -19.38
N ASP A 270 -11.87 12.11 -19.92
CA ASP A 270 -11.74 12.36 -21.35
C ASP A 270 -11.35 11.11 -22.14
N LEU A 271 -10.70 10.12 -21.48
CA LEU A 271 -10.46 8.80 -22.08
C LEU A 271 -11.76 8.12 -22.57
N VAL A 272 -12.87 8.45 -21.95
CA VAL A 272 -14.20 7.95 -22.30
C VAL A 272 -15.00 9.01 -23.06
N LEU A 273 -15.03 10.26 -22.58
CA LEU A 273 -15.92 11.30 -23.06
C LEU A 273 -15.52 11.85 -24.44
N GLN A 274 -14.23 11.81 -24.79
CA GLN A 274 -13.74 12.30 -26.10
C GLN A 274 -13.68 11.20 -27.16
N ASP A 275 -13.84 9.93 -26.80
CA ASP A 275 -13.87 8.84 -27.75
C ASP A 275 -15.30 8.56 -28.23
N PRO A 276 -15.63 8.83 -29.50
CA PRO A 276 -17.01 8.70 -30.02
C PRO A 276 -17.56 7.28 -29.93
N ARG A 277 -16.72 6.28 -29.78
CA ARG A 277 -17.13 4.86 -29.63
C ARG A 277 -17.89 4.58 -28.33
N TRP A 278 -17.74 5.45 -27.31
CA TRP A 278 -18.38 5.33 -25.99
C TRP A 278 -19.71 6.07 -25.89
N ARG A 279 -20.01 6.95 -26.85
CA ARG A 279 -21.15 7.90 -26.78
C ARG A 279 -22.51 7.25 -26.51
N ASP A 280 -22.70 6.01 -27.00
CA ASP A 280 -23.98 5.31 -26.91
C ASP A 280 -24.17 4.52 -25.61
N LEU A 281 -23.14 4.42 -24.77
CA LEU A 281 -23.23 3.80 -23.43
C LEU A 281 -24.17 4.60 -22.54
N LYS A 282 -24.97 3.89 -21.73
CA LYS A 282 -25.92 4.51 -20.78
C LYS A 282 -25.23 5.50 -19.86
N ALA A 283 -24.09 5.11 -19.28
CA ALA A 283 -23.31 5.96 -18.38
C ALA A 283 -22.87 7.28 -19.03
N VAL A 284 -22.50 7.27 -20.31
CA VAL A 284 -22.07 8.47 -21.04
C VAL A 284 -23.25 9.37 -21.35
N ARG A 285 -24.34 8.80 -21.88
CA ARG A 285 -25.57 9.57 -22.22
C ARG A 285 -26.20 10.22 -20.99
N GLU A 286 -26.11 9.57 -19.83
CA GLU A 286 -26.70 10.07 -18.58
C GLU A 286 -25.73 10.92 -17.76
N GLY A 287 -24.52 11.20 -18.28
CA GLY A 287 -23.49 11.99 -17.56
C GLY A 287 -22.92 11.31 -16.31
N LYS A 288 -22.96 9.97 -16.25
CA LYS A 288 -22.51 9.17 -15.10
C LYS A 288 -21.10 8.60 -15.30
N VAL A 289 -20.21 9.36 -15.94
CA VAL A 289 -18.77 9.14 -15.99
C VAL A 289 -18.14 10.01 -14.91
N ILE A 290 -17.70 9.38 -13.81
CA ILE A 290 -17.36 10.05 -12.55
C ILE A 290 -15.91 9.78 -12.19
N SER A 291 -15.13 10.84 -11.91
CA SER A 291 -13.81 10.69 -11.31
C SER A 291 -13.94 10.24 -9.85
N LEU A 292 -13.15 9.26 -9.45
CA LEU A 292 -13.10 8.88 -8.04
C LEU A 292 -12.39 9.94 -7.21
N PRO A 293 -12.82 10.14 -5.96
CA PRO A 293 -12.03 10.89 -4.97
C PRO A 293 -10.64 10.28 -4.78
N GLU A 294 -9.68 11.16 -4.51
CA GLU A 294 -8.29 10.79 -4.25
C GLU A 294 -7.78 11.54 -3.04
N GLY A 295 -7.00 10.86 -2.18
CA GLY A 295 -6.60 11.39 -0.89
C GLY A 295 -5.09 11.36 -0.65
N VAL A 296 -4.73 11.03 0.58
CA VAL A 296 -3.35 10.79 1.00
C VAL A 296 -2.73 9.66 0.19
N PHE A 297 -3.56 8.70 -0.20
CA PHE A 297 -3.27 7.75 -1.26
C PHE A 297 -4.51 7.57 -2.15
N PHE A 298 -4.41 6.74 -3.19
CA PHE A 298 -5.55 6.37 -4.05
C PHE A 298 -6.55 5.53 -3.27
N TRP A 299 -7.81 5.96 -3.24
CA TRP A 299 -8.84 5.30 -2.43
C TRP A 299 -9.08 3.84 -2.83
N ASP A 300 -8.81 3.48 -4.08
CA ASP A 300 -8.96 2.11 -4.58
C ASP A 300 -7.91 1.11 -4.04
N GLY A 301 -6.94 1.55 -3.27
CA GLY A 301 -5.85 0.70 -2.81
C GLY A 301 -5.33 0.99 -1.39
N SER A 302 -5.94 1.90 -0.64
CA SER A 302 -5.46 2.37 0.65
C SER A 302 -6.43 2.09 1.80
N THR A 303 -6.07 2.53 3.00
CA THR A 303 -6.98 2.54 4.16
C THR A 303 -8.15 3.52 3.96
N GLU A 304 -8.02 4.49 3.07
CA GLU A 304 -9.10 5.37 2.63
C GLU A 304 -10.16 4.65 1.76
N GLY A 305 -9.92 3.39 1.37
CA GLY A 305 -10.87 2.59 0.61
C GLY A 305 -12.24 2.41 1.28
N VAL A 306 -12.32 2.55 2.59
CA VAL A 306 -13.60 2.59 3.30
C VAL A 306 -14.44 3.81 2.89
N LEU A 307 -13.81 4.96 2.65
CA LEU A 307 -14.46 6.15 2.12
C LEU A 307 -14.89 5.95 0.66
N LEU A 308 -14.11 5.19 -0.14
CA LEU A 308 -14.51 4.79 -1.48
C LEU A 308 -15.81 3.98 -1.46
N MET A 309 -15.91 2.99 -0.58
CA MET A 309 -17.13 2.19 -0.44
C MET A 309 -18.34 3.06 -0.10
N GLU A 310 -18.19 4.02 0.81
CA GLU A 310 -19.26 4.94 1.19
C GLU A 310 -19.65 5.89 0.06
N PHE A 311 -18.65 6.42 -0.66
CA PHE A 311 -18.87 7.27 -1.83
C PHE A 311 -19.63 6.52 -2.92
N LEU A 312 -19.24 5.28 -3.22
CA LEU A 312 -19.96 4.43 -4.18
C LEU A 312 -21.38 4.16 -3.71
N ALA A 313 -21.57 3.78 -2.45
CA ALA A 313 -22.88 3.48 -1.88
C ALA A 313 -23.82 4.72 -1.97
N LYS A 314 -23.33 5.89 -1.60
CA LYS A 314 -24.08 7.16 -1.69
C LYS A 314 -24.42 7.53 -3.13
N THR A 315 -23.49 7.31 -4.07
CA THR A 315 -23.67 7.63 -5.48
C THR A 315 -24.66 6.68 -6.17
N LEU A 316 -24.55 5.38 -5.88
CA LEU A 316 -25.38 4.36 -6.52
C LEU A 316 -26.78 4.25 -5.90
N HIS A 317 -26.91 4.53 -4.60
CA HIS A 317 -28.15 4.37 -3.82
C HIS A 317 -28.45 5.61 -2.96
N PRO A 318 -28.62 6.81 -3.56
CA PRO A 318 -28.73 8.05 -2.79
C PRO A 318 -29.87 8.04 -1.76
N ASP A 319 -30.96 7.35 -2.06
CA ASP A 319 -32.13 7.26 -1.18
C ASP A 319 -31.87 6.46 0.10
N LEU A 320 -31.03 5.42 0.02
CA LEU A 320 -30.65 4.62 1.19
C LEU A 320 -29.63 5.31 2.10
N PHE A 321 -28.88 6.26 1.55
CA PHE A 321 -27.81 6.97 2.23
C PHE A 321 -28.04 8.47 2.32
N ARG A 322 -29.32 8.91 2.48
CA ARG A 322 -29.69 10.34 2.60
C ARG A 322 -28.97 11.00 3.78
N ASP A 323 -28.80 10.26 4.87
CA ASP A 323 -28.12 10.67 6.11
C ASP A 323 -26.59 10.67 6.03
N LEU A 324 -25.99 10.12 4.98
CA LEU A 324 -24.55 10.11 4.78
C LEU A 324 -24.08 11.42 4.16
N ASP A 325 -23.34 12.21 4.92
CA ASP A 325 -22.66 13.41 4.45
C ASP A 325 -21.18 13.07 4.20
N MET A 326 -20.80 12.92 2.95
CA MET A 326 -19.44 12.53 2.56
C MET A 326 -18.39 13.59 2.92
N ALA A 327 -18.72 14.88 2.85
CA ALA A 327 -17.78 15.93 3.24
C ALA A 327 -17.47 15.87 4.74
N LYS A 328 -18.50 15.67 5.56
CA LYS A 328 -18.35 15.46 7.00
C LYS A 328 -17.52 14.19 7.29
N GLU A 329 -17.83 13.08 6.61
CA GLU A 329 -17.15 11.79 6.83
C GLU A 329 -15.65 11.88 6.52
N ILE A 330 -15.28 12.50 5.40
CA ILE A 330 -13.87 12.73 5.03
C ILE A 330 -13.17 13.62 6.05
N LYS A 331 -13.81 14.73 6.47
CA LYS A 331 -13.24 15.62 7.48
C LYS A 331 -13.02 14.90 8.81
N ASP A 332 -13.97 14.07 9.24
CA ASP A 332 -13.85 13.27 10.46
C ASP A 332 -12.74 12.23 10.34
N TYR A 333 -12.62 11.54 9.19
CA TYR A 333 -11.56 10.58 8.91
C TYR A 333 -10.17 11.24 8.98
N TYR A 334 -9.97 12.34 8.27
CA TYR A 334 -8.68 13.04 8.21
C TYR A 334 -8.26 13.59 9.59
N ARG A 335 -9.19 14.17 10.33
CA ARG A 335 -8.93 14.64 11.69
C ARG A 335 -8.51 13.51 12.62
N ARG A 336 -9.20 12.36 12.57
CA ARG A 336 -8.97 11.22 13.47
C ARG A 336 -7.70 10.45 13.12
N PHE A 337 -7.46 10.21 11.85
CA PHE A 337 -6.43 9.28 11.40
C PHE A 337 -5.19 9.97 10.84
N TYR A 338 -5.34 11.10 10.16
CA TYR A 338 -4.20 11.85 9.65
C TYR A 338 -3.86 13.09 10.50
N ARG A 339 -4.66 13.40 11.51
CA ARG A 339 -4.47 14.58 12.40
C ARG A 339 -4.47 15.90 11.64
N TYR A 340 -5.16 15.89 10.51
CA TYR A 340 -5.29 17.03 9.61
C TYR A 340 -6.75 17.52 9.55
N PRO A 341 -7.03 18.75 10.01
CA PRO A 341 -8.39 19.31 9.96
C PRO A 341 -8.66 19.88 8.57
N LEU A 342 -9.28 19.08 7.69
CA LEU A 342 -9.71 19.56 6.38
C LEU A 342 -10.71 20.71 6.50
N SER A 343 -10.52 21.75 5.68
CA SER A 343 -11.54 22.76 5.42
C SER A 343 -12.69 22.18 4.56
N ASP A 344 -13.80 22.93 4.47
CA ASP A 344 -14.91 22.53 3.58
C ASP A 344 -14.50 22.54 2.11
N ASP A 345 -13.70 23.52 1.69
CA ASP A 345 -13.12 23.60 0.33
C ASP A 345 -12.21 22.40 0.01
N GLU A 346 -11.34 22.01 0.97
CA GLU A 346 -10.48 20.85 0.78
C GLU A 346 -11.28 19.55 0.69
N ALA A 347 -12.30 19.37 1.51
CA ALA A 347 -13.18 18.20 1.43
C ALA A 347 -13.95 18.14 0.11
N ASP A 348 -14.45 19.27 -0.40
CA ASP A 348 -15.09 19.36 -1.72
C ASP A 348 -14.11 19.00 -2.84
N LYS A 349 -12.87 19.51 -2.79
CA LYS A 349 -11.83 19.18 -3.75
C LYS A 349 -11.52 17.70 -3.79
N ILE A 350 -11.36 17.05 -2.62
CA ILE A 350 -11.16 15.60 -2.52
C ILE A 350 -12.32 14.86 -3.20
N LEU A 351 -13.56 15.19 -2.85
CA LEU A 351 -14.75 14.56 -3.43
C LEU A 351 -14.87 14.69 -4.94
N ARG A 352 -14.36 15.79 -5.49
CA ARG A 352 -14.33 16.04 -6.93
C ARG A 352 -13.12 15.46 -7.65
N GLY A 353 -12.23 14.75 -6.94
CA GLY A 353 -10.98 14.22 -7.49
C GLY A 353 -9.97 15.32 -7.87
N LEU A 354 -9.97 16.45 -7.15
CA LEU A 354 -9.08 17.58 -7.39
C LEU A 354 -7.90 17.53 -6.40
N SER A 355 -6.76 18.05 -6.85
CA SER A 355 -5.60 18.31 -6.00
C SER A 355 -5.84 19.53 -5.08
N PRO A 356 -5.00 19.75 -4.07
CA PRO A 356 -5.14 20.90 -3.15
C PRO A 356 -5.20 22.27 -3.85
N ASP A 357 -4.52 22.42 -4.98
CA ASP A 357 -4.52 23.64 -5.81
C ASP A 357 -5.72 23.72 -6.79
N GLY A 358 -6.67 22.78 -6.71
CA GLY A 358 -7.90 22.75 -7.49
C GLY A 358 -7.75 22.24 -8.92
N ARG A 359 -6.57 21.74 -9.31
CA ARG A 359 -6.39 21.12 -10.63
C ARG A 359 -6.99 19.72 -10.66
N GLN A 360 -7.48 19.29 -11.80
CA GLN A 360 -7.74 17.86 -12.00
C GLN A 360 -6.44 17.09 -11.86
N VAL A 361 -6.44 16.08 -11.02
CA VAL A 361 -5.25 15.30 -10.68
C VAL A 361 -4.61 14.66 -11.91
N ASN A 362 -5.39 14.43 -12.96
CA ASN A 362 -4.96 13.89 -14.26
C ASN A 362 -3.94 14.74 -15.02
N SER A 363 -3.81 16.04 -14.71
CA SER A 363 -2.86 16.94 -15.36
C SER A 363 -1.43 16.80 -14.85
N LEU A 364 -1.20 15.95 -13.85
CA LEU A 364 0.09 15.78 -13.17
C LEU A 364 0.98 14.70 -13.80
N ARG A 365 0.59 14.14 -14.95
CA ARG A 365 1.35 13.11 -15.69
C ARG A 365 1.92 13.62 -17.02
N ASN A 366 2.45 14.83 -17.03
CA ASN A 366 3.35 15.26 -18.10
C ASN A 366 4.78 15.26 -17.61
#